data_29856e4fea2b61eeec3ef0e430035a9d
#
_entry.id   29856e4fea2b61eeec3ef0e430035a9d
#
_cell.length_a   1.000
_cell.length_b   1.000
_cell.length_c   1.000
_cell.angle_alpha   90.00
_cell.angle_beta   90.00
_cell.angle_gamma   90.00
#
_symmetry.space_group_name_H-M   'P 1'
#
loop_
_entity.id
_entity.type
_entity.pdbx_description
1 polymer ?
#
loop_
_entity_poly.entity_id
_entity_poly.type
_entity_poly.pdbx_seq_one_letter_code
_entity_poly.pdbx_strand_id
1 'polypeptide(L)'
;MFENFRVPSRVSIAGYRWDCEKPEKVVCIIHGIGEHMGRYERVAKAFNEEGIAVIGMDHRGHGLSAGTRGHTAPRREVFSDIDALITYTENNFQNIPIIMYGHSMGGNITLDYRIRGNKSHIPAAYIVSAPWIKLYKPFPKLVVSFAHIMAKIKPEFQVSSKIDENILGNPLNVRGYYKDPLVHSYITAAC
;
A
#
# COMPACT_ATOMS: atom_id res chain seq x y z
N MET A 1 -13.24 -16.14 4.34
CA MET A 1 -12.98 -15.91 5.80
C MET A 1 -12.00 -14.75 5.90
N PHE A 2 -12.19 -13.85 6.87
CA PHE A 2 -11.25 -12.70 7.10
C PHE A 2 -10.35 -13.00 8.28
N GLU A 3 -9.05 -12.72 8.15
CA GLU A 3 -8.04 -12.91 9.18
C GLU A 3 -7.02 -11.76 9.18
N ASN A 4 -6.61 -11.33 10.37
CA ASN A 4 -5.46 -10.44 10.54
C ASN A 4 -4.22 -11.25 10.95
N PHE A 5 -3.07 -10.89 10.41
CA PHE A 5 -1.79 -11.52 10.73
C PHE A 5 -0.67 -10.47 10.87
N ARG A 6 0.53 -10.91 11.24
CA ARG A 6 1.72 -10.06 11.20
C ARG A 6 2.63 -10.49 10.06
N VAL A 7 2.95 -9.55 9.18
CA VAL A 7 3.96 -9.77 8.15
C VAL A 7 5.33 -9.85 8.83
N PRO A 8 6.14 -10.89 8.58
CA PRO A 8 7.47 -11.04 9.17
C PRO A 8 8.45 -10.01 8.59
N SER A 9 8.42 -8.80 9.13
CA SER A 9 9.27 -7.66 8.76
C SER A 9 10.04 -7.15 9.98
N ARG A 10 11.05 -6.28 9.74
CA ARG A 10 11.85 -5.64 10.79
C ARG A 10 11.03 -4.72 11.71
N VAL A 11 9.91 -4.23 11.24
CA VAL A 11 8.94 -3.45 12.01
C VAL A 11 7.63 -4.22 12.09
N SER A 12 6.78 -3.87 13.05
CA SER A 12 5.46 -4.49 13.18
C SER A 12 4.56 -4.05 12.02
N ILE A 13 4.36 -4.93 11.04
CA ILE A 13 3.50 -4.72 9.86
C ILE A 13 2.21 -5.52 10.04
N ALA A 14 1.07 -4.84 9.95
CA ALA A 14 -0.25 -5.46 9.99
C ALA A 14 -0.59 -6.05 8.62
N GLY A 15 -0.91 -7.35 8.58
CA GLY A 15 -1.37 -8.07 7.41
C GLY A 15 -2.86 -8.37 7.48
N TYR A 16 -3.47 -8.49 6.32
CA TYR A 16 -4.90 -8.77 6.12
C TYR A 16 -5.07 -9.88 5.11
N ARG A 17 -5.99 -10.79 5.38
CA ARG A 17 -6.27 -11.94 4.53
C ARG A 17 -7.77 -12.15 4.40
N TRP A 18 -8.26 -12.27 3.18
CA TRP A 18 -9.64 -12.64 2.84
C TRP A 18 -9.61 -13.88 1.97
N ASP A 19 -9.97 -15.01 2.56
CA ASP A 19 -10.00 -16.31 1.89
C ASP A 19 -11.35 -16.56 1.21
N CYS A 20 -11.30 -17.34 0.13
CA CYS A 20 -12.43 -18.02 -0.47
C CYS A 20 -12.18 -19.53 -0.46
N GLU A 21 -13.24 -20.30 -0.71
CA GLU A 21 -13.09 -21.75 -0.89
C GLU A 21 -12.30 -22.04 -2.17
N LYS A 22 -11.28 -22.88 -2.08
CA LYS A 22 -10.45 -23.33 -3.22
C LYS A 22 -9.98 -22.18 -4.14
N PRO A 23 -9.17 -21.27 -3.63
CA PRO A 23 -8.70 -20.15 -4.44
C PRO A 23 -7.86 -20.63 -5.64
N GLU A 24 -8.19 -20.14 -6.84
CA GLU A 24 -7.43 -20.39 -8.06
C GLU A 24 -6.28 -19.40 -8.25
N LYS A 25 -6.39 -18.24 -7.62
CA LYS A 25 -5.40 -17.13 -7.67
C LYS A 25 -5.40 -16.41 -6.32
N VAL A 26 -4.32 -15.70 -6.08
CA VAL A 26 -4.20 -14.81 -4.93
C VAL A 26 -3.79 -13.41 -5.39
N VAL A 27 -4.49 -12.39 -4.91
CA VAL A 27 -4.15 -10.98 -5.16
C VAL A 27 -3.49 -10.38 -3.93
N CYS A 28 -2.25 -9.91 -4.07
CA CYS A 28 -1.55 -9.10 -3.08
C CYS A 28 -1.83 -7.62 -3.34
N ILE A 29 -2.56 -6.95 -2.45
CA ILE A 29 -2.93 -5.53 -2.59
C ILE A 29 -1.90 -4.65 -1.88
N ILE A 30 -1.45 -3.61 -2.60
CA ILE A 30 -0.55 -2.55 -2.16
C ILE A 30 -1.34 -1.23 -2.19
N HIS A 31 -1.73 -0.75 -1.02
CA HIS A 31 -2.66 0.40 -0.88
C HIS A 31 -1.99 1.76 -1.11
N GLY A 32 -2.80 2.82 -1.20
CA GLY A 32 -2.39 4.20 -1.45
C GLY A 32 -1.88 4.94 -0.22
N ILE A 33 -1.51 6.21 -0.43
CA ILE A 33 -1.07 7.10 0.65
C ILE A 33 -2.23 7.44 1.59
N GLY A 34 -1.96 7.47 2.89
CA GLY A 34 -2.90 7.93 3.91
C GLY A 34 -4.06 6.99 4.21
N GLU A 35 -4.20 5.88 3.49
CA GLU A 35 -5.23 4.86 3.72
C GLU A 35 -4.66 3.58 4.37
N HIS A 36 -5.43 2.51 4.43
CA HIS A 36 -5.06 1.22 5.01
C HIS A 36 -5.83 0.06 4.37
N MET A 37 -5.36 -1.17 4.58
CA MET A 37 -5.94 -2.37 3.95
C MET A 37 -7.40 -2.66 4.34
N GLY A 38 -7.85 -2.29 5.53
CA GLY A 38 -9.25 -2.48 5.94
C GLY A 38 -10.26 -1.81 4.99
N ARG A 39 -9.85 -0.80 4.23
CA ARG A 39 -10.71 -0.14 3.23
C ARG A 39 -10.94 -0.96 1.96
N TYR A 40 -10.18 -2.03 1.78
CA TYR A 40 -10.27 -2.91 0.61
C TYR A 40 -11.22 -4.10 0.80
N GLU A 41 -11.96 -4.16 1.92
CA GLU A 41 -12.92 -5.25 2.21
C GLU A 41 -13.91 -5.48 1.05
N ARG A 42 -14.49 -4.42 0.49
CA ARG A 42 -15.41 -4.52 -0.65
C ARG A 42 -14.73 -5.07 -1.91
N VAL A 43 -13.49 -4.65 -2.15
CA VAL A 43 -12.67 -5.13 -3.28
C VAL A 43 -12.31 -6.60 -3.07
N ALA A 44 -11.90 -6.94 -1.85
CA ALA A 44 -11.57 -8.32 -1.48
C ALA A 44 -12.78 -9.25 -1.64
N LYS A 45 -13.98 -8.80 -1.22
CA LYS A 45 -15.22 -9.57 -1.40
C LYS A 45 -15.51 -9.84 -2.88
N ALA A 46 -15.38 -8.82 -3.74
CA ALA A 46 -15.58 -9.00 -5.19
C ALA A 46 -14.58 -10.00 -5.80
N PHE A 47 -13.31 -9.99 -5.37
CA PHE A 47 -12.34 -10.99 -5.78
C PHE A 47 -12.70 -12.39 -5.24
N ASN A 48 -13.16 -12.50 -4.00
CA ASN A 48 -13.54 -13.79 -3.41
C ASN A 48 -14.74 -14.43 -4.13
N GLU A 49 -15.69 -13.62 -4.61
CA GLU A 49 -16.83 -14.08 -5.41
C GLU A 49 -16.38 -14.73 -6.73
N GLU A 50 -15.19 -14.35 -7.24
CA GLU A 50 -14.55 -14.90 -8.44
C GLU A 50 -13.51 -16.00 -8.12
N GLY A 51 -13.51 -16.57 -6.91
CA GLY A 51 -12.57 -17.62 -6.53
C GLY A 51 -11.12 -17.13 -6.36
N ILE A 52 -10.92 -15.84 -6.06
CA ILE A 52 -9.60 -15.25 -5.90
C ILE A 52 -9.42 -14.82 -4.44
N ALA A 53 -8.45 -15.39 -3.74
CA ALA A 53 -8.09 -14.95 -2.40
C ALA A 53 -7.39 -13.59 -2.43
N VAL A 54 -7.52 -12.82 -1.34
CA VAL A 54 -6.89 -11.49 -1.24
C VAL A 54 -6.02 -11.44 0.00
N ILE A 55 -4.82 -10.95 -0.17
CA ILE A 55 -3.87 -10.63 0.89
C ILE A 55 -3.41 -9.18 0.73
N GLY A 56 -3.08 -8.53 1.82
CA GLY A 56 -2.44 -7.23 1.80
C GLY A 56 -1.81 -6.90 3.14
N MET A 57 -1.14 -5.76 3.18
CA MET A 57 -0.54 -5.24 4.42
C MET A 57 -0.72 -3.75 4.49
N ASP A 58 -0.87 -3.21 5.70
CA ASP A 58 -0.70 -1.78 5.91
C ASP A 58 0.78 -1.43 5.73
N HIS A 59 1.08 -0.47 4.87
CA HIS A 59 2.45 0.04 4.77
C HIS A 59 2.96 0.52 6.13
N ARG A 60 4.28 0.47 6.33
CA ARG A 60 4.90 1.18 7.45
C ARG A 60 4.39 2.62 7.53
N GLY A 61 4.08 3.10 8.72
CA GLY A 61 3.49 4.41 8.95
C GLY A 61 2.03 4.57 8.48
N HIS A 62 1.32 3.48 8.20
CA HIS A 62 -0.11 3.48 7.82
C HIS A 62 -0.92 2.49 8.65
N GLY A 63 -2.22 2.71 8.72
CA GLY A 63 -3.17 1.81 9.35
C GLY A 63 -2.73 1.34 10.73
N LEU A 64 -2.68 0.02 10.92
CA LEU A 64 -2.25 -0.65 12.16
C LEU A 64 -0.75 -1.00 12.17
N SER A 65 -0.01 -0.66 11.11
CA SER A 65 1.44 -0.85 11.05
C SER A 65 2.19 0.21 11.85
N ALA A 66 3.35 -0.20 12.37
CA ALA A 66 4.26 0.70 13.08
C ALA A 66 4.93 1.72 12.14
N GLY A 67 5.49 2.76 12.73
CA GLY A 67 6.23 3.82 12.04
C GLY A 67 5.53 5.17 12.08
N THR A 68 6.28 6.21 11.73
CA THR A 68 5.76 7.59 11.67
C THR A 68 4.73 7.73 10.56
N ARG A 69 3.57 8.32 10.86
CA ARG A 69 2.46 8.44 9.90
C ARG A 69 2.89 9.12 8.60
N GLY A 70 2.61 8.43 7.47
CA GLY A 70 2.97 8.87 6.14
C GLY A 70 4.44 8.64 5.75
N HIS A 71 5.22 7.92 6.57
CA HIS A 71 6.62 7.61 6.27
C HIS A 71 6.74 6.22 5.58
N THR A 72 6.88 6.23 4.27
CA THR A 72 7.08 5.05 3.41
C THR A 72 8.49 5.04 2.81
N ALA A 73 9.50 5.32 3.61
CA ALA A 73 10.90 5.42 3.19
C ALA A 73 11.83 4.71 4.20
N PRO A 74 13.03 4.34 3.79
CA PRO A 74 13.52 4.36 2.41
C PRO A 74 12.88 3.25 1.56
N ARG A 75 12.90 3.39 0.26
CA ARG A 75 12.27 2.46 -0.70
C ARG A 75 12.69 0.99 -0.50
N ARG A 76 13.96 0.75 -0.15
CA ARG A 76 14.46 -0.60 0.14
C ARG A 76 13.72 -1.29 1.28
N GLU A 77 13.30 -0.55 2.30
CA GLU A 77 12.57 -1.10 3.44
C GLU A 77 11.13 -1.46 3.05
N VAL A 78 10.49 -0.61 2.21
CA VAL A 78 9.17 -0.90 1.63
C VAL A 78 9.23 -2.15 0.76
N PHE A 79 10.29 -2.32 -0.03
CA PHE A 79 10.50 -3.54 -0.83
C PHE A 79 10.72 -4.77 0.04
N SER A 80 11.47 -4.63 1.15
CA SER A 80 11.63 -5.73 2.12
C SER A 80 10.30 -6.15 2.74
N ASP A 81 9.40 -5.22 3.02
CA ASP A 81 8.05 -5.53 3.52
C ASP A 81 7.22 -6.28 2.46
N ILE A 82 7.35 -5.89 1.19
CA ILE A 82 6.69 -6.58 0.06
C ILE A 82 7.28 -7.98 -0.15
N ASP A 83 8.60 -8.13 -0.08
CA ASP A 83 9.26 -9.45 -0.15
C ASP A 83 8.74 -10.38 0.94
N ALA A 84 8.55 -9.86 2.17
CA ALA A 84 7.99 -10.61 3.29
C ALA A 84 6.52 -10.98 3.07
N LEU A 85 5.72 -10.07 2.51
CA LEU A 85 4.32 -10.33 2.14
C LEU A 85 4.24 -11.43 1.07
N ILE A 86 5.05 -11.37 0.02
CA ILE A 86 5.11 -12.39 -1.03
C ILE A 86 5.53 -13.73 -0.43
N THR A 87 6.55 -13.77 0.42
CA THR A 87 6.98 -15.00 1.08
C THR A 87 5.87 -15.60 1.95
N TYR A 88 5.16 -14.78 2.71
CA TYR A 88 3.99 -15.23 3.47
C TYR A 88 2.92 -15.82 2.55
N THR A 89 2.67 -15.17 1.40
CA THR A 89 1.68 -15.62 0.43
C THR A 89 2.09 -16.95 -0.19
N GLU A 90 3.33 -17.11 -0.64
CA GLU A 90 3.86 -18.39 -1.17
C GLU A 90 3.70 -19.55 -0.19
N ASN A 91 3.96 -19.31 1.09
CA ASN A 91 3.88 -20.33 2.14
C ASN A 91 2.44 -20.76 2.44
N ASN A 92 1.46 -19.86 2.30
CA ASN A 92 0.06 -20.11 2.62
C ASN A 92 -0.79 -20.49 1.41
N PHE A 93 -0.33 -20.22 0.18
CA PHE A 93 -1.02 -20.49 -1.08
C PHE A 93 -0.08 -21.21 -2.05
N GLN A 94 0.34 -22.43 -1.67
CA GLN A 94 1.28 -23.21 -2.46
C GLN A 94 0.73 -23.55 -3.84
N ASN A 95 1.55 -23.33 -4.88
CA ASN A 95 1.21 -23.58 -6.28
C ASN A 95 0.04 -22.73 -6.83
N ILE A 96 -0.35 -21.67 -6.14
CA ILE A 96 -1.39 -20.74 -6.61
C ILE A 96 -0.73 -19.47 -7.15
N PRO A 97 -1.08 -19.04 -8.38
CA PRO A 97 -0.51 -17.82 -8.97
C PRO A 97 -0.79 -16.58 -8.13
N ILE A 98 0.26 -15.79 -7.87
CA ILE A 98 0.19 -14.52 -7.16
C ILE A 98 0.07 -13.39 -8.17
N ILE A 99 -0.85 -12.46 -7.94
CA ILE A 99 -1.03 -11.23 -8.72
C ILE A 99 -0.78 -10.06 -7.77
N MET A 100 0.09 -9.12 -8.14
CA MET A 100 0.23 -7.87 -7.41
C MET A 100 -0.73 -6.82 -7.96
N TYR A 101 -1.50 -6.20 -7.07
CA TYR A 101 -2.40 -5.09 -7.39
C TYR A 101 -2.02 -3.86 -6.56
N GLY A 102 -1.63 -2.76 -7.22
CA GLY A 102 -1.29 -1.51 -6.55
C GLY A 102 -2.21 -0.36 -6.93
N HIS A 103 -2.63 0.42 -5.94
CA HIS A 103 -3.46 1.61 -6.13
C HIS A 103 -2.72 2.89 -5.73
N SER A 104 -2.83 3.95 -6.53
CA SER A 104 -2.28 5.28 -6.23
C SER A 104 -0.77 5.22 -5.91
N MET A 105 -0.33 5.60 -4.69
CA MET A 105 1.03 5.41 -4.21
C MET A 105 1.44 3.93 -4.29
N GLY A 106 0.56 3.00 -3.88
CA GLY A 106 0.79 1.57 -4.02
C GLY A 106 0.98 1.14 -5.48
N GLY A 107 0.30 1.79 -6.43
CA GLY A 107 0.52 1.59 -7.86
C GLY A 107 1.92 2.02 -8.32
N ASN A 108 2.42 3.15 -7.83
CA ASN A 108 3.80 3.58 -8.05
C ASN A 108 4.80 2.58 -7.45
N ILE A 109 4.56 2.16 -6.21
CA ILE A 109 5.39 1.16 -5.52
C ILE A 109 5.41 -0.16 -6.29
N THR A 110 4.25 -0.62 -6.78
CA THR A 110 4.11 -1.86 -7.54
C THR A 110 4.86 -1.84 -8.87
N LEU A 111 4.81 -0.72 -9.62
CA LEU A 111 5.60 -0.54 -10.84
C LEU A 111 7.10 -0.56 -10.55
N ASP A 112 7.52 0.14 -9.53
CA ASP A 112 8.91 0.21 -9.11
C ASP A 112 9.41 -1.16 -8.62
N TYR A 113 8.60 -1.86 -7.82
CA TYR A 113 8.91 -3.22 -7.36
C TYR A 113 9.02 -4.21 -8.52
N ARG A 114 8.17 -4.12 -9.54
CA ARG A 114 8.27 -4.97 -10.74
C ARG A 114 9.64 -4.87 -11.42
N ILE A 115 10.26 -3.70 -11.35
CA ILE A 115 11.56 -3.43 -12.00
C ILE A 115 12.72 -3.79 -11.08
N ARG A 116 12.63 -3.49 -9.77
CA ARG A 116 13.76 -3.49 -8.84
C ARG A 116 13.58 -4.36 -7.59
N GLY A 117 12.40 -4.96 -7.39
CA GLY A 117 12.11 -5.81 -6.25
C GLY A 117 12.85 -7.15 -6.32
N ASN A 118 13.31 -7.66 -5.18
CA ASN A 118 14.08 -8.93 -5.13
C ASN A 118 13.23 -10.13 -5.55
N LYS A 119 11.95 -10.14 -5.19
CA LYS A 119 10.99 -11.20 -5.55
C LYS A 119 10.06 -10.80 -6.71
N SER A 120 10.45 -9.82 -7.52
CA SER A 120 9.64 -9.31 -8.63
C SER A 120 9.34 -10.34 -9.73
N HIS A 121 10.03 -11.47 -9.75
CA HIS A 121 9.81 -12.58 -10.66
C HIS A 121 8.73 -13.57 -10.19
N ILE A 122 8.33 -13.51 -8.91
CA ILE A 122 7.34 -14.44 -8.32
C ILE A 122 5.90 -14.11 -8.77
N PRO A 123 5.42 -12.85 -8.74
CA PRO A 123 4.06 -12.57 -9.22
C PRO A 123 3.90 -12.85 -10.70
N ALA A 124 2.87 -13.64 -11.04
CA ALA A 124 2.51 -13.97 -12.41
C ALA A 124 2.00 -12.76 -13.21
N ALA A 125 1.41 -11.78 -12.51
CA ALA A 125 0.90 -10.55 -13.13
C ALA A 125 0.99 -9.35 -12.17
N TYR A 126 1.00 -8.15 -12.79
CA TYR A 126 1.01 -6.87 -12.11
C TYR A 126 -0.12 -6.00 -12.64
N ILE A 127 -0.98 -5.53 -11.75
CA ILE A 127 -2.10 -4.65 -12.05
C ILE A 127 -1.87 -3.34 -11.30
N VAL A 128 -2.06 -2.22 -11.95
CA VAL A 128 -1.98 -0.90 -11.31
C VAL A 128 -3.23 -0.08 -11.60
N SER A 129 -3.75 0.56 -10.56
CA SER A 129 -4.90 1.45 -10.62
C SER A 129 -4.48 2.85 -10.21
N ALA A 130 -4.72 3.82 -11.10
CA ALA A 130 -4.42 5.24 -10.88
C ALA A 130 -3.02 5.47 -10.24
N PRO A 131 -1.92 4.91 -10.80
CA PRO A 131 -0.60 4.98 -10.17
C PRO A 131 -0.13 6.42 -10.01
N TRP A 132 0.35 6.75 -8.84
CA TRP A 132 0.90 8.08 -8.55
C TRP A 132 2.28 8.26 -9.20
N ILE A 133 2.30 8.58 -10.49
CA ILE A 133 3.53 8.77 -11.28
C ILE A 133 3.97 10.23 -11.26
N LYS A 134 2.98 11.16 -11.27
CA LYS A 134 3.23 12.60 -11.32
C LYS A 134 2.16 13.36 -10.56
N LEU A 135 2.56 14.43 -9.88
CA LEU A 135 1.62 15.35 -9.26
C LEU A 135 0.88 16.16 -10.34
N TYR A 136 -0.44 16.25 -10.22
CA TYR A 136 -1.26 17.12 -11.09
C TYR A 136 -0.86 18.59 -10.93
N LYS A 137 -0.64 19.04 -9.69
CA LYS A 137 -0.08 20.35 -9.37
C LYS A 137 1.28 20.15 -8.70
N PRO A 138 2.39 20.43 -9.40
CA PRO A 138 3.71 20.31 -8.82
C PRO A 138 3.90 21.33 -7.70
N PHE A 139 4.65 20.96 -6.68
CA PHE A 139 5.03 21.90 -5.63
C PHE A 139 5.97 22.99 -6.16
N PRO A 140 5.93 24.20 -5.58
CA PRO A 140 6.92 25.25 -5.87
C PRO A 140 8.35 24.73 -5.66
N LYS A 141 9.28 25.13 -6.52
CA LYS A 141 10.68 24.66 -6.47
C LYS A 141 11.35 24.86 -5.10
N LEU A 142 11.04 25.96 -4.41
CA LEU A 142 11.55 26.23 -3.05
C LEU A 142 11.07 25.19 -2.04
N VAL A 143 9.80 24.76 -2.12
CA VAL A 143 9.24 23.71 -1.25
C VAL A 143 9.93 22.38 -1.52
N VAL A 144 10.16 22.05 -2.79
CA VAL A 144 10.88 20.83 -3.17
C VAL A 144 12.32 20.84 -2.66
N SER A 145 13.03 21.98 -2.81
CA SER A 145 14.39 22.14 -2.30
C SER A 145 14.45 22.01 -0.77
N PHE A 146 13.51 22.63 -0.07
CA PHE A 146 13.37 22.50 1.38
C PHE A 146 13.11 21.03 1.79
N ALA A 147 12.20 20.35 1.10
CA ALA A 147 11.92 18.94 1.35
C ALA A 147 13.15 18.05 1.16
N HIS A 148 13.96 18.28 0.14
CA HIS A 148 15.23 17.56 -0.07
C HIS A 148 16.25 17.80 1.06
N ILE A 149 16.33 19.00 1.62
CA ILE A 149 17.18 19.30 2.78
C ILE A 149 16.64 18.55 4.00
N MET A 150 15.32 18.67 4.25
CA MET A 150 14.66 18.00 5.38
C MET A 150 14.76 16.48 5.28
N ALA A 151 14.70 15.90 4.08
CA ALA A 151 14.88 14.45 3.87
C ALA A 151 16.25 13.96 4.35
N LYS A 152 17.29 14.81 4.33
CA LYS A 152 18.63 14.46 4.82
C LYS A 152 18.80 14.70 6.33
N ILE A 153 18.17 15.75 6.89
CA ILE A 153 18.34 16.15 8.30
C ILE A 153 17.30 15.43 9.20
N LYS A 154 16.05 15.40 8.76
CA LYS A 154 14.91 14.80 9.48
C LYS A 154 13.99 14.12 8.48
N PRO A 155 14.32 12.90 8.00
CA PRO A 155 13.58 12.21 6.95
C PRO A 155 12.09 12.01 7.28
N GLU A 156 11.76 11.87 8.54
CA GLU A 156 10.38 11.72 9.06
C GLU A 156 9.66 13.07 9.30
N PHE A 157 10.22 14.19 8.82
CA PHE A 157 9.54 15.48 8.93
C PHE A 157 8.22 15.44 8.15
N GLN A 158 7.11 15.51 8.89
CA GLN A 158 5.76 15.41 8.35
C GLN A 158 5.28 16.74 7.77
N VAL A 159 4.63 16.63 6.61
CA VAL A 159 3.84 17.71 6.02
C VAL A 159 2.43 17.21 5.74
N SER A 160 1.44 18.11 5.81
CA SER A 160 0.06 17.76 5.46
C SER A 160 -0.05 17.60 3.94
N SER A 161 -0.62 16.49 3.51
CA SER A 161 -0.91 16.17 2.10
C SER A 161 -2.41 15.91 1.90
N LYS A 162 -3.26 16.64 2.63
CA LYS A 162 -4.71 16.44 2.59
C LYS A 162 -5.22 16.45 1.16
N ILE A 163 -5.79 15.33 0.74
CA ILE A 163 -6.44 15.17 -0.55
C ILE A 163 -7.88 15.70 -0.42
N ASP A 164 -8.34 16.45 -1.42
CA ASP A 164 -9.73 16.88 -1.48
C ASP A 164 -10.63 15.66 -1.66
N GLU A 165 -11.56 15.44 -0.72
CA GLU A 165 -12.50 14.32 -0.79
C GLU A 165 -13.32 14.31 -2.09
N ASN A 166 -13.58 15.48 -2.67
CA ASN A 166 -14.36 15.59 -3.90
C ASN A 166 -13.70 14.98 -5.13
N ILE A 167 -12.38 14.76 -5.08
CA ILE A 167 -11.62 14.13 -6.19
C ILE A 167 -11.34 12.65 -5.96
N LEU A 168 -11.70 12.09 -4.80
CA LEU A 168 -11.45 10.69 -4.47
C LEU A 168 -12.44 9.71 -5.12
N GLY A 169 -13.43 10.20 -5.87
CA GLY A 169 -14.41 9.36 -6.56
C GLY A 169 -15.87 9.66 -6.18
N ASN A 170 -16.74 8.65 -6.23
CA ASN A 170 -18.15 8.85 -5.91
C ASN A 170 -18.33 9.33 -4.46
N PRO A 171 -19.02 10.48 -4.22
CA PRO A 171 -19.22 11.04 -2.88
C PRO A 171 -19.85 10.08 -1.87
N LEU A 172 -20.68 9.14 -2.32
CA LEU A 172 -21.29 8.12 -1.45
C LEU A 172 -20.27 7.12 -0.91
N ASN A 173 -19.20 6.86 -1.66
CA ASN A 173 -18.15 5.91 -1.28
C ASN A 173 -17.01 6.56 -0.46
N VAL A 174 -16.82 7.88 -0.59
CA VAL A 174 -15.76 8.61 0.12
C VAL A 174 -16.27 9.41 1.32
N ARG A 175 -17.58 9.47 1.51
CA ARG A 175 -18.18 10.17 2.64
C ARG A 175 -17.67 9.59 3.96
N GLY A 176 -16.99 10.43 4.73
CA GLY A 176 -16.38 10.02 5.99
C GLY A 176 -14.96 9.43 5.86
N TYR A 177 -14.31 9.59 4.71
CA TYR A 177 -12.92 9.16 4.51
C TYR A 177 -12.01 9.60 5.67
N TYR A 178 -12.01 10.88 6.02
CA TYR A 178 -11.24 11.41 7.15
C TYR A 178 -11.89 11.21 8.52
N LYS A 179 -13.05 10.54 8.63
CA LYS A 179 -13.63 10.11 9.91
C LYS A 179 -13.04 8.78 10.38
N ASP A 180 -12.41 8.03 9.48
CA ASP A 180 -11.70 6.81 9.82
C ASP A 180 -10.41 7.16 10.59
N PRO A 181 -10.24 6.71 11.84
CA PRO A 181 -9.08 7.05 12.66
C PRO A 181 -7.75 6.49 12.13
N LEU A 182 -7.79 5.51 11.23
CA LEU A 182 -6.62 4.91 10.61
C LEU A 182 -6.20 5.63 9.33
N VAL A 183 -7.05 6.51 8.80
CA VAL A 183 -6.75 7.38 7.66
C VAL A 183 -6.02 8.63 8.15
N HIS A 184 -5.01 9.06 7.42
CA HIS A 184 -4.25 10.27 7.73
C HIS A 184 -3.92 11.09 6.50
N SER A 185 -3.60 12.38 6.71
CA SER A 185 -3.23 13.32 5.65
C SER A 185 -1.77 13.73 5.73
N TYR A 186 -0.89 12.82 6.09
CA TYR A 186 0.54 13.11 6.23
C TYR A 186 1.37 12.42 5.16
N ILE A 187 2.43 13.10 4.74
CA ILE A 187 3.55 12.57 3.98
C ILE A 187 4.84 13.09 4.62
N THR A 188 5.91 12.35 4.53
CA THR A 188 7.19 12.83 5.08
C THR A 188 8.14 13.33 4.00
N ALA A 189 9.14 14.10 4.41
CA ALA A 189 10.10 14.71 3.50
C ALA A 189 10.89 13.66 2.67
N ALA A 190 11.03 12.43 3.17
CA ALA A 190 11.76 11.35 2.49
C ALA A 190 10.89 10.46 1.59
N CYS A 191 9.58 10.73 1.49
CA CYS A 191 8.65 9.95 0.65
C CYS A 191 8.56 10.43 -0.78
#